data_c6fe7f8a60bf1dd5854802a99934984e
#
_entry.id   c6fe7f8a60bf1dd5854802a99934984e
#
_cell.length_a   1.000
_cell.length_b   1.000
_cell.length_c   1.000
_cell.angle_alpha   90.00
_cell.angle_beta   90.00
_cell.angle_gamma   90.00
#
_symmetry.space_group_name_H-M   'P 1'
#
loop_
_entity.id
_entity.type
_entity.pdbx_description
1 polymer ?
#
loop_
_entity_poly.entity_id
_entity_poly.type
_entity_poly.pdbx_seq_one_letter_code
_entity_poly.pdbx_strand_id
1 'polypeptide(L)'
;MVAAGVAGCAVGNTRVARHRAHNAADLGALAGATRAVHGESDACAQAARFVVANGGRMTECRVTGLEIVVRAEVEVRPLPGLIRQAEAVARAGPVYALPG
;
A
#
# COMPACT_ATOMS: atom_id res chain seq x y z
N MET A 1 12.26 13.89 5.05
CA MET A 1 11.56 12.71 5.15
C MET A 1 12.18 11.55 4.39
N VAL A 2 12.63 11.78 3.25
CA VAL A 2 13.20 10.77 2.43
C VAL A 2 14.54 10.29 2.95
N ALA A 3 15.27 11.16 3.54
CA ALA A 3 16.61 10.83 4.02
C ALA A 3 16.60 9.73 5.09
N ALA A 4 15.51 9.61 5.77
CA ALA A 4 15.45 8.65 6.85
C ALA A 4 15.61 7.22 6.36
N GLY A 5 15.23 6.94 5.14
CA GLY A 5 15.29 5.59 4.65
C GLY A 5 16.70 5.11 4.38
N VAL A 6 17.59 6.03 4.10
CA VAL A 6 18.95 5.64 3.74
C VAL A 6 19.73 5.14 4.94
N ALA A 7 19.56 5.83 6.04
CA ALA A 7 20.33 5.50 7.22
C ALA A 7 20.01 4.13 7.77
N GLY A 8 18.81 3.64 7.54
CA GLY A 8 18.39 2.42 8.14
C GLY A 8 18.67 1.18 7.34
N CYS A 9 19.26 1.30 6.16
CA CYS A 9 19.23 0.17 5.27
C CYS A 9 19.96 -1.05 5.79
N ALA A 10 21.02 -0.89 6.52
CA ALA A 10 21.76 -2.04 6.99
C ALA A 10 21.08 -2.74 8.17
N VAL A 11 20.44 -1.98 9.02
CA VAL A 11 19.91 -2.51 10.25
C VAL A 11 18.40 -2.68 10.18
N GLY A 12 17.76 -1.80 9.46
CA GLY A 12 16.32 -1.75 9.43
C GLY A 12 15.69 -2.35 8.20
N ASN A 13 16.28 -3.37 7.63
CA ASN A 13 15.76 -3.96 6.41
C ASN A 13 14.27 -4.32 6.54
N THR A 14 13.89 -4.96 7.63
CA THR A 14 12.49 -5.34 7.85
C THR A 14 11.62 -4.12 8.04
N ARG A 15 12.12 -3.11 8.74
CA ARG A 15 11.36 -1.88 8.94
C ARG A 15 11.17 -1.12 7.65
N VAL A 16 12.21 -1.07 6.83
CA VAL A 16 12.13 -0.42 5.54
C VAL A 16 11.09 -1.11 4.67
N ALA A 17 11.07 -2.43 4.69
CA ALA A 17 10.11 -3.18 3.90
C ALA A 17 8.69 -2.96 4.38
N ARG A 18 8.47 -2.90 5.70
CA ARG A 18 7.15 -2.59 6.23
C ARG A 18 6.69 -1.22 5.82
N HIS A 19 7.60 -0.27 5.92
CA HIS A 19 7.29 1.10 5.53
C HIS A 19 6.94 1.16 4.05
N ARG A 20 7.67 0.42 3.24
CA ARG A 20 7.40 0.36 1.82
C ARG A 20 6.05 -0.29 1.54
N ALA A 21 5.70 -1.34 2.30
CA ALA A 21 4.40 -1.99 2.15
C ALA A 21 3.27 -1.03 2.52
N HIS A 22 3.45 -0.26 3.60
CA HIS A 22 2.47 0.73 3.98
C HIS A 22 2.29 1.80 2.91
N ASN A 23 3.41 2.29 2.38
CA ASN A 23 3.34 3.29 1.33
C ASN A 23 2.65 2.76 0.09
N ALA A 24 2.97 1.54 -0.29
CA ALA A 24 2.35 0.92 -1.46
C ALA A 24 0.85 0.77 -1.25
N ALA A 25 0.45 0.29 -0.07
CA ALA A 25 -0.97 0.12 0.24
C ALA A 25 -1.69 1.45 0.29
N ASP A 26 -1.10 2.45 0.94
CA ASP A 26 -1.71 3.76 1.06
C ASP A 26 -1.89 4.42 -0.30
N LEU A 27 -0.85 4.40 -1.11
CA LEU A 27 -0.91 5.03 -2.42
C LEU A 27 -1.86 4.29 -3.33
N GLY A 28 -1.88 2.95 -3.21
CA GLY A 28 -2.84 2.16 -3.97
C GLY A 28 -4.26 2.47 -3.57
N ALA A 29 -4.51 2.55 -2.26
CA ALA A 29 -5.85 2.84 -1.76
C ALA A 29 -6.31 4.23 -2.20
N LEU A 30 -5.42 5.20 -2.10
CA LEU A 30 -5.77 6.57 -2.52
C LEU A 30 -6.06 6.62 -4.01
N ALA A 31 -5.22 6.00 -4.81
CA ALA A 31 -5.42 5.99 -6.25
C ALA A 31 -6.70 5.25 -6.63
N GLY A 32 -6.96 4.12 -5.97
CA GLY A 32 -8.17 3.36 -6.23
C GLY A 32 -9.42 4.09 -5.82
N ALA A 33 -9.35 4.84 -4.71
CA ALA A 33 -10.51 5.58 -4.22
C ALA A 33 -11.00 6.60 -5.25
N THR A 34 -10.10 7.15 -6.05
CA THR A 34 -10.51 8.10 -7.09
C THR A 34 -11.37 7.45 -8.16
N ARG A 35 -11.34 6.13 -8.23
CA ARG A 35 -12.11 5.37 -9.21
C ARG A 35 -13.23 4.56 -8.60
N ALA A 36 -13.47 4.70 -7.29
CA ALA A 36 -14.48 3.88 -6.61
C ALA A 36 -15.86 4.08 -7.20
N VAL A 37 -16.16 5.26 -7.67
CA VAL A 37 -17.46 5.57 -8.27
C VAL A 37 -17.67 4.76 -9.55
N HIS A 38 -16.61 4.28 -10.17
CA HIS A 38 -16.70 3.49 -11.41
C HIS A 38 -16.79 1.99 -11.14
N GLY A 39 -16.80 1.59 -9.87
CA GLY A 39 -16.93 0.19 -9.51
C GLY A 39 -15.64 -0.42 -9.02
N GLU A 40 -15.79 -1.58 -8.38
CA GLU A 40 -14.67 -2.26 -7.74
C GLU A 40 -13.59 -2.66 -8.73
N SER A 41 -13.99 -3.16 -9.90
CA SER A 41 -13.03 -3.63 -10.87
C SER A 41 -12.09 -2.51 -11.31
N ASP A 42 -12.65 -1.35 -11.62
CA ASP A 42 -11.85 -0.22 -12.07
C ASP A 42 -10.99 0.34 -10.93
N ALA A 43 -11.60 0.46 -9.76
CA ALA A 43 -10.89 0.97 -8.59
C ALA A 43 -9.72 0.06 -8.22
N CYS A 44 -9.94 -1.24 -8.20
CA CYS A 44 -8.91 -2.18 -7.82
C CYS A 44 -7.81 -2.29 -8.88
N ALA A 45 -8.16 -2.15 -10.14
CA ALA A 45 -7.13 -2.12 -11.19
C ALA A 45 -6.22 -0.92 -11.02
N GLN A 46 -6.79 0.23 -10.70
CA GLN A 46 -6.01 1.42 -10.48
C GLN A 46 -5.13 1.27 -9.22
N ALA A 47 -5.71 0.72 -8.16
CA ALA A 47 -4.96 0.48 -6.93
C ALA A 47 -3.76 -0.44 -7.20
N ALA A 48 -3.96 -1.50 -7.94
CA ALA A 48 -2.89 -2.46 -8.21
C ALA A 48 -1.73 -1.80 -8.97
N ARG A 49 -2.04 -0.92 -9.89
CA ARG A 49 -0.99 -0.24 -10.65
C ARG A 49 -0.10 0.59 -9.75
N PHE A 50 -0.70 1.27 -8.79
CA PHE A 50 0.07 2.10 -7.88
C PHE A 50 0.84 1.26 -6.85
N VAL A 51 0.26 0.14 -6.40
CA VAL A 51 0.97 -0.77 -5.51
C VAL A 51 2.21 -1.30 -6.21
N VAL A 52 2.08 -1.75 -7.45
CA VAL A 52 3.21 -2.28 -8.22
C VAL A 52 4.25 -1.19 -8.46
N ALA A 53 3.80 0.01 -8.80
CA ALA A 53 4.72 1.11 -9.05
C ALA A 53 5.54 1.47 -7.80
N ASN A 54 5.05 1.11 -6.63
CA ASN A 54 5.74 1.39 -5.38
C ASN A 54 6.42 0.13 -4.80
N GLY A 55 6.66 -0.85 -5.64
CA GLY A 55 7.48 -1.99 -5.26
C GLY A 55 6.73 -3.08 -4.53
N GLY A 56 5.41 -3.05 -4.54
CA GLY A 56 4.61 -4.04 -3.84
C GLY A 56 3.80 -4.90 -4.78
N ARG A 57 3.02 -5.76 -4.17
CA ARG A 57 2.06 -6.60 -4.87
C ARG A 57 0.76 -6.52 -4.10
N MET A 58 -0.34 -6.29 -4.81
CA MET A 58 -1.64 -6.22 -4.16
C MET A 58 -2.18 -7.63 -3.98
N THR A 59 -2.50 -7.98 -2.74
CA THR A 59 -3.01 -9.31 -2.43
C THR A 59 -4.50 -9.31 -2.17
N GLU A 60 -5.07 -8.15 -1.86
CA GLU A 60 -6.49 -8.04 -1.64
C GLU A 60 -6.96 -6.63 -1.93
N CYS A 61 -8.14 -6.52 -2.51
CA CYS A 61 -8.75 -5.23 -2.77
C CYS A 61 -10.25 -5.37 -2.71
N ARG A 62 -10.89 -4.47 -1.99
CA ARG A 62 -12.34 -4.45 -1.87
C ARG A 62 -12.85 -3.03 -1.90
N VAL A 63 -13.99 -2.86 -2.53
CA VAL A 63 -14.66 -1.56 -2.55
C VAL A 63 -16.05 -1.74 -1.95
N THR A 64 -16.38 -0.93 -0.98
CA THR A 64 -17.70 -0.91 -0.37
C THR A 64 -18.18 0.53 -0.43
N GLY A 65 -19.18 0.77 -1.28
CA GLY A 65 -19.60 2.14 -1.53
C GLY A 65 -18.45 2.91 -2.18
N LEU A 66 -17.99 3.94 -1.51
CA LEU A 66 -16.87 4.75 -2.00
C LEU A 66 -15.59 4.53 -1.21
N GLU A 67 -15.60 3.51 -0.37
CA GLU A 67 -14.42 3.17 0.43
C GLU A 67 -13.70 2.00 -0.20
N ILE A 68 -12.38 2.08 -0.25
CA ILE A 68 -11.56 0.99 -0.77
C ILE A 68 -10.62 0.51 0.33
N VAL A 69 -10.42 -0.79 0.37
CA VAL A 69 -9.44 -1.43 1.26
C VAL A 69 -8.44 -2.16 0.38
N VAL A 70 -7.16 -1.89 0.60
CA VAL A 70 -6.09 -2.49 -0.20
C VAL A 70 -5.10 -3.15 0.75
N ARG A 71 -4.76 -4.39 0.45
CA ARG A 71 -3.70 -5.10 1.13
C ARG A 71 -2.54 -5.28 0.16
N ALA A 72 -1.36 -4.90 0.59
CA ALA A 72 -0.17 -4.98 -0.24
C ALA A 72 0.94 -5.72 0.49
N GLU A 73 1.79 -6.39 -0.28
CA GLU A 73 2.96 -7.08 0.23
C GLU A 73 4.20 -6.55 -0.44
N VAL A 74 5.30 -6.54 0.30
CA VAL A 74 6.63 -6.24 -0.24
C VAL A 74 7.54 -7.36 0.19
N GLU A 75 8.35 -7.85 -0.73
CA GLU A 75 9.29 -8.91 -0.46
C GLU A 75 10.46 -8.40 0.37
N VAL A 76 10.86 -9.18 1.36
CA VAL A 76 11.97 -8.86 2.23
C VAL A 76 12.98 -9.98 2.16
N ARG A 77 14.25 -9.63 2.01
CA ARG A 77 15.33 -10.62 2.02
C ARG A 77 16.33 -10.27 3.10
N PRO A 78 16.00 -10.58 4.37
CA PRO A 78 16.88 -10.22 5.47
C PRO A 78 18.21 -10.95 5.44
N LEU A 79 18.22 -12.16 4.87
CA LEU A 79 19.43 -12.97 4.76
C LEU A 79 19.45 -13.64 3.40
N PRO A 80 20.62 -13.99 2.89
CA PRO A 80 20.69 -14.74 1.62
C PRO A 80 19.90 -16.05 1.75
N GLY A 81 19.06 -16.29 0.76
CA GLY A 81 18.27 -17.50 0.72
C GLY A 81 17.01 -17.47 1.57
N LEU A 82 16.76 -16.37 2.28
CA LEU A 82 15.57 -16.24 3.11
C LEU A 82 14.70 -15.13 2.55
N ILE A 83 13.49 -15.48 2.18
CA ILE A 83 12.53 -14.52 1.64
C ILE A 83 11.35 -14.43 2.58
N ARG A 84 10.97 -13.22 2.93
CA ARG A 84 9.80 -12.94 3.75
C ARG A 84 8.98 -11.87 3.10
N GLN A 85 7.74 -11.75 3.57
CA GLN A 85 6.81 -10.74 3.07
C GLN A 85 6.49 -9.76 4.17
N ALA A 86 6.53 -8.49 3.86
CA ALA A 86 5.99 -7.45 4.73
C ALA A 86 4.64 -7.06 4.18
N GLU A 87 3.65 -6.99 5.02
CA GLU A 87 2.27 -6.71 4.61
C GLU A 87 1.76 -5.44 5.24
N ALA A 88 0.88 -4.77 4.53
CA ALA A 88 0.18 -3.62 5.07
C ALA A 88 -1.21 -3.54 4.47
N VAL A 89 -2.12 -2.95 5.22
CA VAL A 89 -3.50 -2.74 4.79
C VAL A 89 -3.78 -1.25 4.89
N ALA A 90 -4.42 -0.71 3.88
CA ALA A 90 -4.80 0.69 3.87
C ALA A 90 -6.25 0.84 3.43
N ARG A 91 -6.88 1.88 3.92
CA ARG A 91 -8.24 2.25 3.55
C ARG A 91 -8.25 3.67 3.04
N ALA A 92 -9.08 3.92 2.07
CA ALA A 92 -9.27 5.26 1.57
C ALA A 92 -10.72 5.43 1.16
N GLY A 93 -11.24 6.63 1.31
CA GLY A 93 -12.59 6.94 0.92
C GLY A 93 -12.92 8.37 1.25
N PRO A 94 -14.17 8.78 1.00
CA PRO A 94 -14.54 10.16 1.31
C PRO A 94 -14.40 10.41 2.80
N VAL A 95 -13.81 11.53 3.11
CA VAL A 95 -13.70 11.97 4.49
C VAL A 95 -14.69 13.09 4.69
N TYR A 96 -15.63 12.87 5.59
CA TYR A 96 -16.58 13.92 5.90
C TYR A 96 -15.97 14.80 6.94
N ALA A 97 -15.65 16.00 6.55
CA ALA A 97 -15.11 16.96 7.49
C ALA A 97 -16.20 17.29 8.48
N LEU A 98 -16.06 16.82 9.66
CA LEU A 98 -17.02 17.12 10.70
C LEU A 98 -16.74 18.49 11.25
N PRO A 99 -17.75 19.31 11.40
CA PRO A 99 -17.55 20.62 11.98
C PRO A 99 -17.15 20.45 13.44
N GLY A 100 -16.18 21.13 13.78
CA GLY A 100 -15.74 21.16 15.16
C GLY A 100 -14.94 20.04 15.59
#